data_3463a57a27ea8f7ab9345eb794953dd0
#
_entry.id   3463a57a27ea8f7ab9345eb794953dd0
#
_cell.length_a   1.000
_cell.length_b   1.000
_cell.length_c   1.000
_cell.angle_alpha   90.00
_cell.angle_beta   90.00
_cell.angle_gamma   90.00
#
_symmetry.space_group_name_H-M   'P 1'
#
loop_
_entity.id
_entity.type
_entity.pdbx_description
1 polymer ?
#
loop_
_entity_poly.entity_id
_entity_poly.type
_entity_poly.pdbx_seq_one_letter_code
_entity_poly.pdbx_strand_id
1 'polypeptide(L)'
;MEVLQVKNLTKIFAAGLWPFSSRKVYKAVDDISFSLKKGEVLGFLGPNGAGKTTTIQMLLGTLTPSSGSITFFDKDFARHRVAILKKVSYASGYDKLPARLSIWENLDIVGRVYGIPSVKRQERIEHILKFFNMWEMRDKETGMLSAGQATKVMLAKAFLVDPEIVLLDEPTAALDPDAAHEVRQFILKQKKERGTSFLITSHNMDEVTEICDRVLVLKQGAIVADNTPEQLASSVANARIHLVITHGQEQLISYLQSEHIHHVIGEHDIAIEVDEQKIAQFLMKLARMNIEYSQISIDKPTLEDYFLHIAKR
;
A
#
# COMPACT_ATOMS: atom_id res chain seq x y z
N MET A 1 4.70 -3.39 20.30
CA MET A 1 4.33 -2.06 20.82
C MET A 1 3.63 -1.31 19.70
N GLU A 2 2.47 -0.75 19.96
CA GLU A 2 1.71 0.04 18.98
C GLU A 2 2.19 1.50 19.02
N VAL A 3 2.48 2.04 17.85
CA VAL A 3 2.95 3.43 17.70
C VAL A 3 1.84 4.37 17.24
N LEU A 4 0.75 3.81 16.66
CA LEU A 4 -0.49 4.50 16.31
C LEU A 4 -1.68 3.63 16.70
N GLN A 5 -2.68 4.21 17.32
CA GLN A 5 -4.00 3.62 17.58
C GLN A 5 -5.09 4.56 17.09
N VAL A 6 -6.02 4.02 16.33
CA VAL A 6 -7.21 4.72 15.84
C VAL A 6 -8.43 3.97 16.36
N LYS A 7 -9.38 4.68 16.97
CA LYS A 7 -10.59 4.08 17.56
C LYS A 7 -11.83 4.83 17.09
N ASN A 8 -12.75 4.08 16.48
CA ASN A 8 -14.08 4.53 16.03
C ASN A 8 -14.02 5.83 15.20
N LEU A 9 -12.99 5.95 14.35
CA LEU A 9 -12.73 7.15 13.58
C LEU A 9 -13.78 7.32 12.48
N THR A 10 -14.43 8.46 12.46
CA THR A 10 -15.48 8.77 11.49
C THR A 10 -15.27 10.15 10.90
N LYS A 11 -15.51 10.29 9.60
CA LYS A 11 -15.55 11.58 8.90
C LYS A 11 -16.78 11.68 8.03
N ILE A 12 -17.58 12.69 8.35
CA ILE A 12 -18.82 13.03 7.66
C ILE A 12 -18.63 14.37 6.97
N PHE A 13 -18.94 14.44 5.69
CA PHE A 13 -19.07 15.68 4.94
C PHE A 13 -20.55 15.97 4.68
N ALA A 14 -20.97 17.19 4.96
CA ALA A 14 -22.30 17.67 4.62
C ALA A 14 -22.17 18.57 3.37
N ALA A 15 -22.76 18.16 2.26
CA ALA A 15 -22.86 18.99 1.06
C ALA A 15 -24.25 19.63 1.00
N GLY A 16 -24.28 20.96 1.00
CA GLY A 16 -25.50 21.75 0.83
C GLY A 16 -25.15 23.23 0.85
N LEU A 17 -25.19 23.87 -0.33
CA LEU A 17 -24.84 25.28 -0.52
C LEU A 17 -26.01 26.25 -0.25
N TRP A 18 -27.24 25.74 -0.02
CA TRP A 18 -28.43 26.57 0.20
C TRP A 18 -29.20 26.16 1.45
N PRO A 19 -29.78 27.12 2.19
CA PRO A 19 -30.53 26.85 3.45
C PRO A 19 -31.72 25.89 3.30
N PHE A 20 -32.23 25.71 2.08
CA PHE A 20 -33.45 24.90 1.77
C PHE A 20 -33.16 23.62 0.96
N SER A 21 -31.90 23.30 0.66
CA SER A 21 -31.55 22.04 0.01
C SER A 21 -31.41 20.92 1.03
N SER A 22 -31.93 19.73 0.75
CA SER A 22 -31.66 18.52 1.53
C SER A 22 -30.15 18.30 1.62
N ARG A 23 -29.57 18.41 2.81
CA ARG A 23 -28.14 18.16 3.04
C ARG A 23 -27.84 16.72 2.68
N LYS A 24 -27.19 16.49 1.55
CA LYS A 24 -26.60 15.18 1.25
C LYS A 24 -25.44 15.00 2.21
N VAL A 25 -25.58 14.05 3.12
CA VAL A 25 -24.52 13.65 4.06
C VAL A 25 -23.74 12.51 3.42
N TYR A 26 -22.43 12.66 3.34
CA TYR A 26 -21.54 11.62 2.83
C TYR A 26 -20.55 11.22 3.93
N LYS A 27 -20.57 9.95 4.31
CA LYS A 27 -19.59 9.38 5.21
C LYS A 27 -18.37 8.93 4.41
N ALA A 28 -17.29 9.71 4.47
CA ALA A 28 -16.04 9.36 3.80
C ALA A 28 -15.23 8.33 4.57
N VAL A 29 -15.36 8.32 5.90
CA VAL A 29 -14.80 7.31 6.81
C VAL A 29 -15.89 6.98 7.82
N ASP A 30 -16.17 5.71 8.03
CA ASP A 30 -17.29 5.22 8.84
C ASP A 30 -16.79 4.20 9.87
N ASP A 31 -16.60 4.69 11.10
CA ASP A 31 -16.31 3.90 12.30
C ASP A 31 -15.11 2.95 12.19
N ILE A 32 -13.98 3.42 11.61
CA ILE A 32 -12.80 2.59 11.48
C ILE A 32 -11.96 2.56 12.76
N SER A 33 -11.46 1.37 13.08
CA SER A 33 -10.53 1.16 14.20
C SER A 33 -9.38 0.27 13.73
N PHE A 34 -8.16 0.70 13.98
CA PHE A 34 -6.94 -0.04 13.62
C PHE A 34 -5.74 0.45 14.45
N SER A 35 -4.65 -0.31 14.39
CA SER A 35 -3.37 0.08 14.99
C SER A 35 -2.22 -0.13 14.02
N LEU A 36 -1.10 0.57 14.24
CA LEU A 36 0.18 0.37 13.58
C LEU A 36 1.22 0.00 14.63
N LYS A 37 1.91 -1.11 14.43
CA LYS A 37 2.98 -1.58 15.31
C LYS A 37 4.31 -0.91 14.95
N LYS A 38 5.22 -0.83 15.92
CA LYS A 38 6.58 -0.32 15.66
C LYS A 38 7.30 -1.20 14.63
N GLY A 39 7.86 -0.56 13.61
CA GLY A 39 8.57 -1.25 12.51
C GLY A 39 7.65 -2.04 11.57
N GLU A 40 6.33 -1.81 11.61
CA GLU A 40 5.36 -2.42 10.70
C GLU A 40 5.17 -1.55 9.46
N VAL A 41 5.00 -2.18 8.31
CA VAL A 41 4.46 -1.57 7.08
C VAL A 41 3.00 -1.99 6.94
N LEU A 42 2.09 -1.07 7.20
CA LEU A 42 0.65 -1.25 7.10
C LEU A 42 0.14 -0.67 5.78
N GLY A 43 -0.43 -1.52 4.93
CA GLY A 43 -1.03 -1.11 3.66
C GLY A 43 -2.49 -0.70 3.84
N PHE A 44 -2.90 0.42 3.22
CA PHE A 44 -4.29 0.78 3.01
C PHE A 44 -4.66 0.51 1.56
N LEU A 45 -5.46 -0.52 1.33
CA LEU A 45 -5.91 -0.93 0.01
C LEU A 45 -7.39 -0.61 -0.15
N GLY A 46 -7.82 -0.23 -1.35
CA GLY A 46 -9.23 0.04 -1.64
C GLY A 46 -9.40 0.93 -2.87
N PRO A 47 -10.61 0.95 -3.47
CA PRO A 47 -10.89 1.78 -4.64
C PRO A 47 -10.79 3.27 -4.33
N ASN A 48 -10.83 4.09 -5.38
CA ASN A 48 -10.93 5.53 -5.22
C ASN A 48 -12.22 5.88 -4.47
N GLY A 49 -12.12 6.82 -3.52
CA GLY A 49 -13.24 7.18 -2.65
C GLY A 49 -13.48 6.24 -1.46
N ALA A 50 -12.66 5.20 -1.25
CA ALA A 50 -12.79 4.30 -0.11
C ALA A 50 -12.45 4.92 1.26
N GLY A 51 -11.91 6.15 1.29
CA GLY A 51 -11.58 6.85 2.53
C GLY A 51 -10.10 6.88 2.89
N LYS A 52 -9.19 6.32 2.06
CA LYS A 52 -7.74 6.24 2.32
C LYS A 52 -7.12 7.61 2.59
N THR A 53 -7.14 8.51 1.62
CA THR A 53 -6.58 9.87 1.74
C THR A 53 -7.27 10.69 2.84
N THR A 54 -8.59 10.53 3.02
CA THR A 54 -9.33 11.18 4.12
C THR A 54 -8.80 10.72 5.48
N THR A 55 -8.52 9.44 5.64
CA THR A 55 -7.92 8.89 6.87
C THR A 55 -6.52 9.46 7.09
N ILE A 56 -5.65 9.47 6.08
CA ILE A 56 -4.32 10.08 6.17
C ILE A 56 -4.41 11.56 6.58
N GLN A 57 -5.31 12.34 6.00
CA GLN A 57 -5.50 13.74 6.35
C GLN A 57 -5.93 13.94 7.81
N MET A 58 -6.75 13.04 8.35
CA MET A 58 -7.09 13.06 9.78
C MET A 58 -5.88 12.70 10.66
N LEU A 59 -5.06 11.74 10.27
CA LEU A 59 -3.83 11.37 10.97
C LEU A 59 -2.78 12.48 10.97
N LEU A 60 -2.72 13.27 9.89
CA LEU A 60 -1.88 14.47 9.79
C LEU A 60 -2.48 15.69 10.50
N GLY A 61 -3.76 15.60 10.88
CA GLY A 61 -4.50 16.71 11.48
C GLY A 61 -4.78 17.85 10.51
N THR A 62 -4.65 17.67 9.21
CA THR A 62 -5.12 18.63 8.19
C THR A 62 -6.64 18.60 8.05
N LEU A 63 -7.26 17.51 8.50
CA LEU A 63 -8.70 17.32 8.57
C LEU A 63 -9.11 16.88 9.98
N THR A 64 -10.10 17.56 10.57
CA THR A 64 -10.65 17.18 11.88
C THR A 64 -11.63 16.02 11.73
N PRO A 65 -11.50 14.92 12.50
CA PRO A 65 -12.51 13.87 12.58
C PRO A 65 -13.88 14.39 13.00
N SER A 66 -14.95 13.76 12.57
CA SER A 66 -16.31 14.01 13.07
C SER A 66 -16.55 13.33 14.42
N SER A 67 -15.94 12.14 14.62
CA SER A 67 -15.92 11.41 15.90
C SER A 67 -14.74 10.43 15.91
N GLY A 68 -14.52 9.81 17.07
CA GLY A 68 -13.42 8.88 17.30
C GLY A 68 -12.18 9.52 17.90
N SER A 69 -11.11 8.74 18.05
CA SER A 69 -9.86 9.20 18.65
C SER A 69 -8.65 8.64 17.93
N ILE A 70 -7.56 9.40 17.95
CA ILE A 70 -6.27 9.06 17.39
C ILE A 70 -5.22 9.21 18.49
N THR A 71 -4.43 8.19 18.69
CA THR A 71 -3.35 8.16 19.68
C THR A 71 -2.05 7.76 18.99
N PHE A 72 -1.00 8.57 19.12
CA PHE A 72 0.35 8.27 18.66
C PHE A 72 1.29 8.17 19.87
N PHE A 73 2.11 7.12 19.93
CA PHE A 73 3.10 6.95 20.99
C PHE A 73 2.49 7.10 22.40
N ASP A 74 1.33 6.49 22.61
CA ASP A 74 0.51 6.56 23.84
C ASP A 74 0.07 7.97 24.23
N LYS A 75 0.09 8.94 23.28
CA LYS A 75 -0.35 10.33 23.48
C LYS A 75 -1.54 10.64 22.59
N ASP A 76 -2.56 11.27 23.19
CA ASP A 76 -3.72 11.80 22.46
C ASP A 76 -3.27 12.84 21.43
N PHE A 77 -3.67 12.62 20.16
CA PHE A 77 -3.25 13.48 19.04
C PHE A 77 -3.78 14.89 19.14
N ALA A 78 -5.02 15.09 19.58
CA ALA A 78 -5.61 16.41 19.66
C ALA A 78 -4.87 17.30 20.68
N ARG A 79 -4.40 16.69 21.77
CA ARG A 79 -3.71 17.41 22.87
C ARG A 79 -2.21 17.61 22.62
N HIS A 80 -1.56 16.69 21.88
CA HIS A 80 -0.09 16.65 21.74
C HIS A 80 0.37 16.78 20.29
N ARG A 81 -0.47 17.34 19.41
CA ARG A 81 -0.28 17.40 17.96
C ARG A 81 1.13 17.85 17.53
N VAL A 82 1.63 18.97 18.06
CA VAL A 82 2.94 19.50 17.66
C VAL A 82 4.08 18.54 18.00
N ALA A 83 4.06 17.95 19.20
CA ALA A 83 5.10 17.00 19.63
C ALA A 83 5.07 15.71 18.81
N ILE A 84 3.86 15.25 18.45
CA ILE A 84 3.65 14.05 17.63
C ILE A 84 4.13 14.28 16.19
N LEU A 85 3.70 15.39 15.56
CA LEU A 85 4.05 15.69 14.16
C LEU A 85 5.55 15.94 13.93
N LYS A 86 6.33 16.19 14.97
CA LYS A 86 7.81 16.21 14.87
C LYS A 86 8.41 14.82 14.60
N LYS A 87 7.66 13.75 14.84
CA LYS A 87 8.08 12.35 14.70
C LYS A 87 7.33 11.61 13.58
N VAL A 88 6.36 12.29 12.97
CA VAL A 88 5.55 11.77 11.86
C VAL A 88 5.86 12.59 10.63
N SER A 89 6.16 11.94 9.53
CA SER A 89 6.32 12.61 8.25
C SER A 89 5.33 12.06 7.21
N TYR A 90 5.21 12.81 6.12
CA TYR A 90 4.30 12.50 5.04
C TYR A 90 4.96 12.76 3.70
N ALA A 91 4.69 11.90 2.73
CA ALA A 91 4.97 12.12 1.33
C ALA A 91 3.84 11.54 0.47
N SER A 92 3.53 12.22 -0.63
CA SER A 92 2.56 11.75 -1.61
C SER A 92 3.15 11.83 -3.01
N GLY A 93 2.87 10.83 -3.84
CA GLY A 93 3.26 10.86 -5.25
C GLY A 93 2.64 12.02 -6.05
N TYR A 94 1.62 12.66 -5.50
CA TYR A 94 0.92 13.78 -6.14
C TYR A 94 1.33 15.16 -5.61
N ASP A 95 2.11 15.24 -4.53
CA ASP A 95 2.58 16.50 -3.99
C ASP A 95 3.57 17.17 -4.96
N LYS A 96 3.50 18.49 -5.04
CA LYS A 96 4.43 19.29 -5.85
C LYS A 96 5.44 19.97 -4.95
N LEU A 97 6.71 19.85 -5.32
CA LEU A 97 7.77 20.65 -4.74
C LEU A 97 7.70 22.09 -5.29
N PRO A 98 8.10 23.11 -4.52
CA PRO A 98 8.28 24.48 -5.03
C PRO A 98 9.22 24.52 -6.23
N ALA A 99 8.67 24.64 -7.44
CA ALA A 99 9.34 24.37 -8.71
C ALA A 99 10.59 25.23 -8.97
N ARG A 100 10.60 26.48 -8.47
CA ARG A 100 11.69 27.46 -8.65
C ARG A 100 12.82 27.34 -7.64
N LEU A 101 12.66 26.47 -6.65
CA LEU A 101 13.72 26.20 -5.68
C LEU A 101 14.54 24.98 -6.13
N SER A 102 15.82 25.03 -5.84
CA SER A 102 16.70 23.87 -6.02
C SER A 102 16.31 22.72 -5.09
N ILE A 103 16.80 21.52 -5.37
CA ILE A 103 16.66 20.36 -4.48
C ILE A 103 17.20 20.69 -3.08
N TRP A 104 18.39 21.28 -3.02
CA TRP A 104 19.01 21.70 -1.77
C TRP A 104 18.13 22.68 -0.99
N GLU A 105 17.68 23.76 -1.63
CA GLU A 105 16.83 24.77 -0.97
C GLU A 105 15.54 24.21 -0.44
N ASN A 106 14.87 23.33 -1.22
CA ASN A 106 13.65 22.63 -0.76
C ASN A 106 13.91 21.86 0.55
N LEU A 107 15.00 21.11 0.64
CA LEU A 107 15.35 20.33 1.82
C LEU A 107 15.83 21.22 2.97
N ASP A 108 16.63 22.27 2.68
CA ASP A 108 17.13 23.19 3.72
C ASP A 108 15.98 23.94 4.42
N ILE A 109 14.98 24.40 3.66
CA ILE A 109 13.77 25.04 4.22
C ILE A 109 13.05 24.08 5.16
N VAL A 110 12.82 22.85 4.74
CA VAL A 110 12.16 21.85 5.60
C VAL A 110 12.95 21.61 6.88
N GLY A 111 14.26 21.42 6.77
CA GLY A 111 15.10 21.23 7.94
C GLY A 111 15.08 22.42 8.91
N ARG A 112 14.96 23.66 8.40
CA ARG A 112 14.77 24.87 9.22
C ARG A 112 13.43 24.87 9.92
N VAL A 113 12.34 24.56 9.21
CA VAL A 113 10.97 24.49 9.78
C VAL A 113 10.93 23.49 10.94
N TYR A 114 11.63 22.37 10.83
CA TYR A 114 11.73 21.38 11.91
C TYR A 114 12.79 21.72 12.97
N GLY A 115 13.46 22.86 12.87
CA GLY A 115 14.46 23.32 13.85
C GLY A 115 15.75 22.51 13.86
N ILE A 116 16.11 21.85 12.75
CA ILE A 116 17.36 21.10 12.66
C ILE A 116 18.55 22.07 12.60
N PRO A 117 19.53 21.99 13.52
CA PRO A 117 20.72 22.86 13.50
C PRO A 117 21.46 22.79 12.16
N SER A 118 22.07 23.91 11.73
CA SER A 118 22.64 24.06 10.39
C SER A 118 23.60 22.93 10.01
N VAL A 119 24.58 22.64 10.85
CA VAL A 119 25.59 21.58 10.58
C VAL A 119 24.88 20.22 10.37
N LYS A 120 24.08 19.80 11.33
CA LYS A 120 23.35 18.52 11.27
C LYS A 120 22.39 18.45 10.07
N ARG A 121 21.80 19.59 9.69
CA ARG A 121 20.90 19.68 8.53
C ARG A 121 21.65 19.46 7.24
N GLN A 122 22.80 20.09 7.06
CA GLN A 122 23.66 19.91 5.89
C GLN A 122 24.13 18.46 5.77
N GLU A 123 24.62 17.86 6.85
CA GLU A 123 25.04 16.46 6.87
C GLU A 123 23.89 15.51 6.49
N ARG A 124 22.69 15.75 7.01
CA ARG A 124 21.52 14.93 6.68
C ARG A 124 21.08 15.09 5.22
N ILE A 125 21.08 16.31 4.68
CA ILE A 125 20.75 16.59 3.28
C ILE A 125 21.76 15.88 2.37
N GLU A 126 23.04 16.05 2.64
CA GLU A 126 24.10 15.40 1.86
C GLU A 126 23.96 13.87 1.90
N HIS A 127 23.78 13.30 3.08
CA HIS A 127 23.62 11.86 3.26
C HIS A 127 22.44 11.31 2.47
N ILE A 128 21.26 11.93 2.57
CA ILE A 128 20.06 11.42 1.92
C ILE A 128 20.09 11.64 0.41
N LEU A 129 20.66 12.75 -0.08
CA LEU A 129 20.82 12.99 -1.50
C LEU A 129 21.83 12.04 -2.15
N LYS A 130 22.94 11.73 -1.45
CA LYS A 130 23.88 10.68 -1.88
C LYS A 130 23.22 9.31 -1.95
N PHE A 131 22.39 8.97 -0.96
CA PHE A 131 21.64 7.72 -0.96
C PHE A 131 20.76 7.54 -2.22
N PHE A 132 20.06 8.61 -2.63
CA PHE A 132 19.20 8.60 -3.81
C PHE A 132 19.94 8.89 -5.12
N ASN A 133 21.29 9.01 -5.12
CA ASN A 133 22.10 9.43 -6.30
C ASN A 133 21.68 10.79 -6.86
N MET A 134 21.25 11.72 -5.99
CA MET A 134 20.78 13.04 -6.34
C MET A 134 21.73 14.18 -5.93
N TRP A 135 22.88 13.84 -5.32
CA TRP A 135 23.81 14.83 -4.77
C TRP A 135 24.36 15.79 -5.83
N GLU A 136 24.78 15.26 -6.98
CA GLU A 136 25.30 16.08 -8.08
C GLU A 136 24.28 17.00 -8.73
N MET A 137 22.99 16.70 -8.49
CA MET A 137 21.87 17.49 -9.01
C MET A 137 21.29 18.45 -7.97
N ARG A 138 21.89 18.58 -6.78
CA ARG A 138 21.33 19.33 -5.64
C ARG A 138 20.97 20.78 -5.93
N ASP A 139 21.68 21.40 -6.87
CA ASP A 139 21.47 22.80 -7.27
C ASP A 139 20.44 22.94 -8.42
N LYS A 140 19.93 21.82 -8.94
CA LYS A 140 18.91 21.84 -10.02
C LYS A 140 17.55 22.21 -9.46
N GLU A 141 16.81 23.08 -10.18
CA GLU A 141 15.44 23.44 -9.83
C GLU A 141 14.52 22.20 -9.88
N THR A 142 13.65 22.06 -8.87
CA THR A 142 12.76 20.89 -8.77
C THR A 142 11.71 20.83 -9.86
N GLY A 143 11.37 21.96 -10.50
CA GLY A 143 10.49 21.99 -11.68
C GLY A 143 11.06 21.32 -12.93
N MET A 144 12.37 21.04 -12.96
CA MET A 144 13.07 20.40 -14.09
C MET A 144 13.31 18.89 -13.84
N LEU A 145 12.79 18.33 -12.77
CA LEU A 145 12.99 16.92 -12.41
C LEU A 145 12.01 16.01 -13.16
N SER A 146 12.46 14.80 -13.49
CA SER A 146 11.54 13.74 -13.89
C SER A 146 10.65 13.32 -12.70
N ALA A 147 9.54 12.62 -12.96
CA ALA A 147 8.66 12.13 -11.90
C ALA A 147 9.42 11.29 -10.87
N GLY A 148 10.28 10.36 -11.31
CA GLY A 148 11.12 9.56 -10.41
C GLY A 148 12.09 10.39 -9.58
N GLN A 149 12.75 11.39 -10.19
CA GLN A 149 13.63 12.31 -9.46
C GLN A 149 12.85 13.14 -8.43
N ALA A 150 11.67 13.65 -8.79
CA ALA A 150 10.82 14.41 -7.89
C ALA A 150 10.39 13.55 -6.68
N THR A 151 9.99 12.29 -6.92
CA THR A 151 9.64 11.35 -5.83
C THR A 151 10.82 11.07 -4.90
N LYS A 152 12.03 10.88 -5.43
CA LYS A 152 13.24 10.73 -4.61
C LYS A 152 13.47 11.95 -3.70
N VAL A 153 13.27 13.16 -4.22
CA VAL A 153 13.39 14.40 -3.41
C VAL A 153 12.26 14.49 -2.38
N MET A 154 11.05 14.07 -2.72
CA MET A 154 9.92 14.00 -1.78
C MET A 154 10.19 13.03 -0.63
N LEU A 155 10.73 11.86 -0.91
CA LEU A 155 11.17 10.91 0.11
C LEU A 155 12.33 11.48 0.93
N ALA A 156 13.32 12.09 0.28
CA ALA A 156 14.41 12.78 0.98
C ALA A 156 13.87 13.83 1.97
N LYS A 157 12.89 14.63 1.56
CA LYS A 157 12.19 15.59 2.41
C LYS A 157 11.52 14.91 3.61
N ALA A 158 10.80 13.81 3.39
CA ALA A 158 10.10 13.09 4.44
C ALA A 158 11.05 12.48 5.47
N PHE A 159 12.21 11.98 5.03
CA PHE A 159 13.18 11.32 5.91
C PHE A 159 14.26 12.25 6.51
N LEU A 160 14.34 13.50 6.03
CA LEU A 160 15.27 14.49 6.56
C LEU A 160 15.10 14.72 8.08
N VAL A 161 13.86 14.59 8.55
CA VAL A 161 13.49 14.86 9.95
C VAL A 161 13.66 13.64 10.87
N ASP A 162 14.12 12.50 10.33
CA ASP A 162 14.34 11.25 11.07
C ASP A 162 13.06 10.75 11.76
N PRO A 163 12.00 10.47 10.99
CA PRO A 163 10.68 10.16 11.52
C PRO A 163 10.61 8.75 12.12
N GLU A 164 9.78 8.59 13.15
CA GLU A 164 9.41 7.27 13.70
C GLU A 164 8.26 6.62 12.93
N ILE A 165 7.38 7.45 12.31
CA ILE A 165 6.28 7.01 11.43
C ILE A 165 6.31 7.81 10.14
N VAL A 166 6.13 7.14 9.01
CA VAL A 166 5.98 7.77 7.69
C VAL A 166 4.63 7.37 7.08
N LEU A 167 3.85 8.36 6.69
CA LEU A 167 2.62 8.18 5.93
C LEU A 167 2.93 8.41 4.46
N LEU A 168 2.70 7.42 3.62
CA LEU A 168 2.96 7.48 2.18
C LEU A 168 1.64 7.32 1.41
N ASP A 169 1.28 8.33 0.63
CA ASP A 169 0.07 8.29 -0.18
C ASP A 169 0.44 8.09 -1.65
N GLU A 170 0.24 6.86 -2.15
CA GLU A 170 0.56 6.44 -3.52
C GLU A 170 2.01 6.77 -3.95
N PRO A 171 3.04 6.33 -3.20
CA PRO A 171 4.42 6.82 -3.39
C PRO A 171 5.04 6.42 -4.72
N THR A 172 4.49 5.45 -5.44
CA THR A 172 5.03 4.91 -6.69
C THR A 172 4.12 5.10 -7.90
N ALA A 173 2.94 5.73 -7.73
CA ALA A 173 1.87 5.76 -8.74
C ALA A 173 2.28 6.37 -10.10
N ALA A 174 3.29 7.25 -10.13
CA ALA A 174 3.73 7.94 -11.35
C ALA A 174 5.17 7.55 -11.76
N LEU A 175 5.69 6.42 -11.25
CA LEU A 175 7.06 6.00 -11.47
C LEU A 175 7.14 4.88 -12.51
N ASP A 176 8.25 4.86 -13.23
CA ASP A 176 8.65 3.69 -13.99
C ASP A 176 9.01 2.51 -13.05
N PRO A 177 9.04 1.26 -13.55
CA PRO A 177 9.29 0.09 -12.72
C PRO A 177 10.59 0.14 -11.92
N ASP A 178 11.67 0.69 -12.48
CA ASP A 178 12.98 0.77 -11.84
C ASP A 178 12.96 1.77 -10.69
N ALA A 179 12.40 2.96 -10.90
CA ALA A 179 12.24 3.96 -9.86
C ALA A 179 11.29 3.49 -8.74
N ALA A 180 10.21 2.79 -9.09
CA ALA A 180 9.30 2.20 -8.12
C ALA A 180 10.00 1.13 -7.28
N HIS A 181 10.83 0.27 -7.89
CA HIS A 181 11.64 -0.70 -7.17
C HIS A 181 12.61 -0.05 -6.19
N GLU A 182 13.35 1.00 -6.59
CA GLU A 182 14.24 1.74 -5.69
C GLU A 182 13.49 2.32 -4.48
N VAL A 183 12.28 2.84 -4.67
CA VAL A 183 11.43 3.36 -3.58
C VAL A 183 11.05 2.24 -2.62
N ARG A 184 10.61 1.09 -3.12
CA ARG A 184 10.28 -0.08 -2.28
C ARG A 184 11.47 -0.56 -1.46
N GLN A 185 12.63 -0.70 -2.10
CA GLN A 185 13.87 -1.08 -1.40
C GLN A 185 14.28 -0.06 -0.33
N PHE A 186 14.07 1.23 -0.60
CA PHE A 186 14.31 2.27 0.40
C PHE A 186 13.40 2.11 1.63
N ILE A 187 12.10 1.88 1.43
CA ILE A 187 11.13 1.66 2.51
C ILE A 187 11.54 0.46 3.36
N LEU A 188 11.83 -0.68 2.73
CA LEU A 188 12.27 -1.90 3.43
C LEU A 188 13.59 -1.68 4.20
N LYS A 189 14.53 -0.93 3.62
CA LYS A 189 15.77 -0.56 4.28
C LYS A 189 15.55 0.30 5.53
N GLN A 190 14.72 1.34 5.44
CA GLN A 190 14.40 2.20 6.58
C GLN A 190 13.68 1.43 7.70
N LYS A 191 12.74 0.53 7.33
CA LYS A 191 12.10 -0.39 8.27
C LYS A 191 13.13 -1.24 9.02
N LYS A 192 14.04 -1.88 8.28
CA LYS A 192 15.02 -2.83 8.82
C LYS A 192 16.10 -2.14 9.68
N GLU A 193 16.66 -1.03 9.19
CA GLU A 193 17.81 -0.38 9.82
C GLU A 193 17.43 0.59 10.93
N ARG A 194 16.26 1.25 10.81
CA ARG A 194 15.84 2.30 11.76
C ARG A 194 14.60 1.94 12.58
N GLY A 195 13.93 0.84 12.22
CA GLY A 195 12.66 0.47 12.85
C GLY A 195 11.55 1.48 12.58
N THR A 196 11.64 2.21 11.45
CA THR A 196 10.59 3.15 11.01
C THR A 196 9.33 2.39 10.68
N SER A 197 8.20 2.89 11.13
CA SER A 197 6.87 2.33 10.83
C SER A 197 6.24 3.08 9.67
N PHE A 198 5.51 2.36 8.83
CA PHE A 198 4.90 2.94 7.64
C PHE A 198 3.40 2.68 7.58
N LEU A 199 2.64 3.68 7.15
CA LEU A 199 1.29 3.51 6.64
C LEU A 199 1.29 3.96 5.19
N ILE A 200 0.98 3.03 4.29
CA ILE A 200 1.12 3.24 2.85
C ILE A 200 -0.23 3.02 2.18
N THR A 201 -0.67 3.97 1.36
CA THR A 201 -1.75 3.71 0.41
C THR A 201 -1.15 3.31 -0.93
N SER A 202 -1.71 2.31 -1.56
CA SER A 202 -1.40 1.95 -2.94
C SER A 202 -2.62 1.33 -3.62
N HIS A 203 -2.67 1.43 -4.93
CA HIS A 203 -3.58 0.68 -5.78
C HIS A 203 -2.85 -0.43 -6.56
N ASN A 204 -1.52 -0.53 -6.41
CA ASN A 204 -0.70 -1.57 -7.00
C ASN A 204 -0.57 -2.75 -6.02
N MET A 205 -1.19 -3.89 -6.37
CA MET A 205 -1.25 -5.08 -5.52
C MET A 205 0.12 -5.75 -5.34
N ASP A 206 0.97 -5.72 -6.37
CA ASP A 206 2.31 -6.27 -6.31
C ASP A 206 3.18 -5.50 -5.32
N GLU A 207 3.09 -4.17 -5.34
CA GLU A 207 3.77 -3.32 -4.37
C GLU A 207 3.33 -3.65 -2.93
N VAL A 208 2.02 -3.74 -2.71
CA VAL A 208 1.45 -4.06 -1.39
C VAL A 208 1.92 -5.44 -0.92
N THR A 209 1.94 -6.43 -1.81
CA THR A 209 2.40 -7.79 -1.50
C THR A 209 3.91 -7.82 -1.17
N GLU A 210 4.72 -7.00 -1.86
CA GLU A 210 6.18 -6.98 -1.66
C GLU A 210 6.58 -6.32 -0.33
N ILE A 211 5.91 -5.22 0.07
CA ILE A 211 6.42 -4.38 1.16
C ILE A 211 5.57 -4.37 2.43
N CYS A 212 4.28 -4.73 2.37
CA CYS A 212 3.38 -4.63 3.52
C CYS A 212 3.38 -5.91 4.37
N ASP A 213 3.51 -5.75 5.68
CA ASP A 213 3.34 -6.86 6.63
C ASP A 213 1.86 -7.21 6.85
N ARG A 214 0.99 -6.19 6.74
CA ARG A 214 -0.44 -6.28 6.95
C ARG A 214 -1.17 -5.26 6.11
N VAL A 215 -2.40 -5.60 5.70
CA VAL A 215 -3.22 -4.78 4.82
C VAL A 215 -4.61 -4.59 5.41
N LEU A 216 -5.04 -3.35 5.46
CA LEU A 216 -6.43 -2.98 5.72
C LEU A 216 -7.11 -2.72 4.38
N VAL A 217 -8.15 -3.47 4.08
CA VAL A 217 -8.97 -3.25 2.89
C VAL A 217 -10.14 -2.35 3.25
N LEU A 218 -10.17 -1.18 2.61
CA LEU A 218 -11.21 -0.19 2.80
C LEU A 218 -12.22 -0.24 1.64
N LYS A 219 -13.51 -0.23 1.98
CA LYS A 219 -14.61 -0.12 1.04
C LYS A 219 -15.70 0.79 1.62
N GLN A 220 -16.11 1.82 0.87
CA GLN A 220 -17.16 2.76 1.28
C GLN A 220 -16.96 3.36 2.68
N GLY A 221 -15.72 3.69 3.01
CA GLY A 221 -15.36 4.30 4.29
C GLY A 221 -15.14 3.34 5.45
N ALA A 222 -15.40 2.05 5.29
CA ALA A 222 -15.24 1.04 6.34
C ALA A 222 -14.07 0.09 6.05
N ILE A 223 -13.47 -0.48 7.10
CA ILE A 223 -12.52 -1.57 6.98
C ILE A 223 -13.30 -2.87 6.81
N VAL A 224 -13.10 -3.54 5.68
CA VAL A 224 -13.78 -4.82 5.35
C VAL A 224 -12.86 -6.03 5.55
N ALA A 225 -11.55 -5.82 5.63
CA ALA A 225 -10.60 -6.87 5.97
C ALA A 225 -9.33 -6.27 6.60
N ASP A 226 -8.67 -7.07 7.45
CA ASP A 226 -7.43 -6.75 8.15
C ASP A 226 -6.62 -8.05 8.28
N ASN A 227 -5.62 -8.23 7.40
CA ASN A 227 -4.83 -9.46 7.38
C ASN A 227 -3.51 -9.27 6.61
N THR A 228 -2.66 -10.30 6.54
CA THR A 228 -1.47 -10.27 5.66
C THR A 228 -1.90 -10.38 4.19
N PRO A 229 -1.09 -9.88 3.23
CA PRO A 229 -1.38 -10.03 1.81
C PRO A 229 -1.67 -11.48 1.38
N GLU A 230 -0.87 -12.43 1.88
CA GLU A 230 -1.00 -13.86 1.56
C GLU A 230 -2.30 -14.45 2.11
N GLN A 231 -2.69 -14.09 3.34
CA GLN A 231 -3.93 -14.56 3.95
C GLN A 231 -5.17 -14.00 3.25
N LEU A 232 -5.10 -12.74 2.78
CA LEU A 232 -6.16 -12.16 1.96
C LEU A 232 -6.30 -12.90 0.63
N ALA A 233 -5.20 -13.09 -0.08
CA ALA A 233 -5.17 -13.82 -1.35
C ALA A 233 -5.79 -15.22 -1.20
N SER A 234 -5.34 -15.98 -0.21
CA SER A 234 -5.79 -17.36 0.03
C SER A 234 -7.25 -17.48 0.48
N SER A 235 -7.89 -16.36 0.91
CA SER A 235 -9.26 -16.39 1.45
C SER A 235 -10.37 -16.45 0.40
N VAL A 236 -10.08 -16.16 -0.87
CA VAL A 236 -11.12 -15.93 -1.89
C VAL A 236 -10.98 -16.72 -3.18
N ALA A 237 -9.82 -17.28 -3.45
CA ALA A 237 -9.59 -18.00 -4.70
C ALA A 237 -8.93 -19.35 -4.46
N ASN A 238 -9.27 -20.33 -5.29
CA ASN A 238 -8.51 -21.55 -5.43
C ASN A 238 -7.26 -21.29 -6.26
N ALA A 239 -6.21 -22.08 -6.07
CA ALA A 239 -5.10 -22.08 -6.99
C ALA A 239 -5.55 -22.55 -8.38
N ARG A 240 -4.92 -22.03 -9.44
CA ARG A 240 -5.14 -22.46 -10.81
C ARG A 240 -3.97 -23.31 -11.26
N ILE A 241 -4.25 -24.55 -11.66
CA ILE A 241 -3.27 -25.45 -12.25
C ILE A 241 -3.45 -25.40 -13.76
N HIS A 242 -2.44 -24.96 -14.48
CA HIS A 242 -2.40 -24.97 -15.93
C HIS A 242 -1.63 -26.21 -16.40
N LEU A 243 -2.27 -27.04 -17.22
CA LEU A 243 -1.71 -28.27 -17.73
C LEU A 243 -1.76 -28.29 -19.25
N VAL A 244 -0.62 -28.55 -19.91
CA VAL A 244 -0.57 -28.88 -21.34
C VAL A 244 -0.64 -30.40 -21.45
N ILE A 245 -1.82 -30.93 -21.78
CA ILE A 245 -2.09 -32.37 -21.79
C ILE A 245 -1.55 -32.99 -23.08
N THR A 246 -0.81 -34.07 -22.93
CA THR A 246 -0.30 -34.88 -24.08
C THR A 246 -1.10 -36.15 -24.28
N HIS A 247 -1.65 -36.74 -23.20
CA HIS A 247 -2.48 -37.95 -23.28
C HIS A 247 -3.56 -37.93 -22.19
N GLY A 248 -4.78 -38.41 -22.55
CA GLY A 248 -5.89 -38.55 -21.59
C GLY A 248 -6.75 -37.30 -21.38
N GLN A 249 -6.77 -36.33 -22.32
CA GLN A 249 -7.51 -35.09 -22.20
C GLN A 249 -9.03 -35.30 -21.99
N GLU A 250 -9.67 -36.15 -22.78
CA GLU A 250 -11.12 -36.45 -22.64
C GLU A 250 -11.45 -37.07 -21.29
N GLN A 251 -10.57 -37.96 -20.80
CA GLN A 251 -10.70 -38.57 -19.48
C GLN A 251 -10.57 -37.54 -18.36
N LEU A 252 -9.64 -36.59 -18.49
CA LEU A 252 -9.50 -35.47 -17.56
C LEU A 252 -10.75 -34.61 -17.52
N ILE A 253 -11.27 -34.19 -18.70
CA ILE A 253 -12.47 -33.36 -18.81
C ILE A 253 -13.68 -34.06 -18.18
N SER A 254 -13.88 -35.34 -18.50
CA SER A 254 -14.97 -36.15 -17.92
C SER A 254 -14.88 -36.21 -16.40
N TYR A 255 -13.66 -36.40 -15.87
CA TYR A 255 -13.40 -36.38 -14.43
C TYR A 255 -13.71 -35.02 -13.80
N LEU A 256 -13.20 -33.92 -14.38
CA LEU A 256 -13.45 -32.56 -13.86
C LEU A 256 -14.93 -32.21 -13.83
N GLN A 257 -15.67 -32.63 -14.87
CA GLN A 257 -17.12 -32.46 -14.94
C GLN A 257 -17.86 -33.28 -13.88
N SER A 258 -17.47 -34.57 -13.69
CA SER A 258 -18.11 -35.44 -12.70
C SER A 258 -17.92 -34.97 -11.27
N GLU A 259 -16.77 -34.40 -10.95
CA GLU A 259 -16.46 -33.84 -9.61
C GLU A 259 -16.85 -32.36 -9.46
N HIS A 260 -17.46 -31.76 -10.47
CA HIS A 260 -17.89 -30.34 -10.50
C HIS A 260 -16.71 -29.37 -10.25
N ILE A 261 -15.49 -29.75 -10.71
CA ILE A 261 -14.30 -28.90 -10.59
C ILE A 261 -14.33 -27.86 -11.71
N HIS A 262 -14.24 -26.60 -11.33
CA HIS A 262 -14.21 -25.49 -12.30
C HIS A 262 -12.95 -25.57 -13.16
N HIS A 263 -13.11 -25.53 -14.48
CA HIS A 263 -12.00 -25.58 -15.42
C HIS A 263 -12.32 -24.77 -16.68
N VAL A 264 -11.26 -24.30 -17.33
CA VAL A 264 -11.33 -23.57 -18.59
C VAL A 264 -10.37 -24.26 -19.57
N ILE A 265 -10.88 -24.62 -20.73
CA ILE A 265 -10.08 -25.22 -21.81
C ILE A 265 -9.59 -24.07 -22.67
N GLY A 266 -8.25 -23.85 -22.69
CA GLY A 266 -7.55 -22.94 -23.57
C GLY A 266 -7.20 -23.56 -24.90
N GLU A 267 -6.48 -22.84 -25.77
CA GLU A 267 -6.02 -23.34 -27.06
C GLU A 267 -4.97 -24.45 -26.91
N HIS A 268 -4.12 -24.38 -25.88
CA HIS A 268 -2.98 -25.28 -25.66
C HIS A 268 -2.92 -25.84 -24.25
N ASP A 269 -3.72 -25.36 -23.32
CA ASP A 269 -3.72 -25.74 -21.91
C ASP A 269 -5.12 -25.93 -21.33
N ILE A 270 -5.20 -26.57 -20.19
CA ILE A 270 -6.40 -26.62 -19.36
C ILE A 270 -6.08 -25.96 -18.02
N ALA A 271 -6.80 -24.89 -17.70
CA ALA A 271 -6.75 -24.23 -16.39
C ALA A 271 -7.78 -24.85 -15.45
N ILE A 272 -7.34 -25.35 -14.31
CA ILE A 272 -8.17 -26.09 -13.35
C ILE A 272 -8.10 -25.39 -12.00
N GLU A 273 -9.24 -25.05 -11.40
CA GLU A 273 -9.28 -24.44 -10.06
C GLU A 273 -9.26 -25.55 -9.00
N VAL A 274 -8.23 -25.51 -8.13
CA VAL A 274 -8.03 -26.51 -7.08
C VAL A 274 -7.68 -25.80 -5.78
N ASP A 275 -8.24 -26.26 -4.67
CA ASP A 275 -7.86 -25.82 -3.33
C ASP A 275 -6.33 -26.03 -3.14
N GLU A 276 -5.61 -24.97 -2.74
CA GLU A 276 -4.16 -25.01 -2.62
C GLU A 276 -3.67 -26.19 -1.76
N GLN A 277 -4.39 -26.52 -0.69
CA GLN A 277 -4.04 -27.65 0.18
C GLN A 277 -4.25 -29.01 -0.47
N LYS A 278 -5.03 -29.08 -1.54
CA LYS A 278 -5.37 -30.33 -2.25
C LYS A 278 -4.59 -30.54 -3.55
N ILE A 279 -3.71 -29.61 -3.93
CA ILE A 279 -2.94 -29.70 -5.20
C ILE A 279 -2.17 -31.03 -5.30
N ALA A 280 -1.44 -31.42 -4.26
CA ALA A 280 -0.68 -32.65 -4.27
C ALA A 280 -1.57 -33.89 -4.46
N GLN A 281 -2.72 -33.93 -3.80
CA GLN A 281 -3.70 -35.03 -3.95
C GLN A 281 -4.30 -35.05 -5.36
N PHE A 282 -4.60 -33.88 -5.92
CA PHE A 282 -5.11 -33.73 -7.28
C PHE A 282 -4.10 -34.27 -8.31
N LEU A 283 -2.84 -33.86 -8.23
CA LEU A 283 -1.80 -34.34 -9.14
C LEU A 283 -1.56 -35.86 -9.03
N MET A 284 -1.59 -36.43 -7.82
CA MET A 284 -1.54 -37.87 -7.63
C MET A 284 -2.75 -38.58 -8.28
N LYS A 285 -3.93 -37.98 -8.27
CA LYS A 285 -5.11 -38.54 -8.92
C LYS A 285 -4.97 -38.54 -10.45
N LEU A 286 -4.41 -37.48 -11.04
CA LEU A 286 -4.10 -37.42 -12.46
C LEU A 286 -3.14 -38.55 -12.89
N ALA A 287 -2.09 -38.75 -12.10
CA ALA A 287 -1.12 -39.81 -12.35
C ALA A 287 -1.76 -41.23 -12.31
N ARG A 288 -2.68 -41.48 -11.36
CA ARG A 288 -3.43 -42.75 -11.27
C ARG A 288 -4.39 -42.95 -12.44
N MET A 289 -4.84 -41.89 -13.08
CA MET A 289 -5.69 -41.92 -14.26
C MET A 289 -4.89 -42.03 -15.56
N ASN A 290 -3.56 -42.16 -15.50
CA ASN A 290 -2.65 -42.16 -16.65
C ASN A 290 -2.80 -40.91 -17.55
N ILE A 291 -3.05 -39.74 -16.92
CA ILE A 291 -3.07 -38.49 -17.65
C ILE A 291 -1.65 -37.96 -17.71
N GLU A 292 -1.17 -37.73 -18.92
CA GLU A 292 0.16 -37.21 -19.18
C GLU A 292 0.12 -35.78 -19.63
N TYR A 293 1.05 -34.97 -19.11
CA TYR A 293 1.20 -33.57 -19.47
C TYR A 293 2.66 -33.20 -19.69
N SER A 294 2.91 -32.31 -20.65
CA SER A 294 4.26 -31.85 -20.99
C SER A 294 4.70 -30.63 -20.18
N GLN A 295 3.73 -29.85 -19.73
CA GLN A 295 3.99 -28.64 -18.93
C GLN A 295 2.94 -28.52 -17.81
N ILE A 296 3.38 -27.99 -16.69
CA ILE A 296 2.56 -27.63 -15.55
C ILE A 296 2.99 -26.26 -15.02
N SER A 297 2.04 -25.34 -14.80
CA SER A 297 2.22 -24.20 -13.94
C SER A 297 1.14 -24.18 -12.87
N ILE A 298 1.47 -23.62 -11.71
CA ILE A 298 0.55 -23.47 -10.60
C ILE A 298 0.53 -22.01 -10.22
N ASP A 299 -0.57 -21.34 -10.56
CA ASP A 299 -0.79 -19.95 -10.23
C ASP A 299 -1.52 -19.88 -8.90
N LYS A 300 -0.83 -19.35 -7.89
CA LYS A 300 -1.43 -19.13 -6.59
C LYS A 300 -2.36 -17.91 -6.64
N PRO A 301 -3.42 -17.89 -5.79
CA PRO A 301 -4.26 -16.72 -5.66
C PRO A 301 -3.42 -15.49 -5.32
N THR A 302 -3.75 -14.37 -5.94
CA THR A 302 -3.09 -13.09 -5.73
C THR A 302 -3.96 -12.15 -4.90
N LEU A 303 -3.37 -11.09 -4.37
CA LEU A 303 -4.11 -10.02 -3.72
C LEU A 303 -5.07 -9.32 -4.72
N GLU A 304 -4.75 -9.35 -6.02
CA GLU A 304 -5.62 -8.83 -7.08
C GLU A 304 -6.91 -9.67 -7.20
N ASP A 305 -6.81 -11.01 -7.14
CA ASP A 305 -7.98 -11.89 -7.15
C ASP A 305 -8.91 -11.58 -5.96
N TYR A 306 -8.33 -11.36 -4.78
CA TYR A 306 -9.08 -10.92 -3.60
C TYR A 306 -9.81 -9.60 -3.85
N PHE A 307 -9.11 -8.61 -4.40
CA PHE A 307 -9.67 -7.29 -4.66
C PHE A 307 -10.80 -7.32 -5.68
N LEU A 308 -10.63 -8.08 -6.78
CA LEU A 308 -11.66 -8.29 -7.79
C LEU A 308 -12.91 -8.97 -7.23
N HIS A 309 -12.73 -9.91 -6.30
CA HIS A 309 -13.84 -10.58 -5.62
C HIS A 309 -14.65 -9.62 -4.75
N ILE A 310 -13.97 -8.76 -3.97
CA ILE A 310 -14.65 -7.75 -3.13
C ILE A 310 -15.30 -6.66 -3.97
N ALA A 311 -14.70 -6.26 -5.09
CA ALA A 311 -15.26 -5.22 -5.96
C ALA A 311 -16.59 -5.63 -6.60
N LYS A 312 -16.80 -6.93 -6.83
CA LYS A 312 -18.04 -7.49 -7.42
C LYS A 312 -19.20 -7.64 -6.42
N ARG A 313 -18.92 -7.63 -5.14
CA ARG A 313 -19.91 -7.65 -4.05
C ARG A 313 -20.26 -6.24 -3.58
#